data_d584fd100820615a67297c08e38df19e
#
_entry.id   d584fd100820615a67297c08e38df19e
#
_cell.length_a   1.000
_cell.length_b   1.000
_cell.length_c   1.000
_cell.angle_alpha   90.00
_cell.angle_beta   90.00
_cell.angle_gamma   90.00
#
_symmetry.space_group_name_H-M   'P 1'
#
loop_
_entity.id
_entity.type
_entity.pdbx_description
1 polymer ?
#
loop_
_entity_poly.entity_id
_entity_poly.type
_entity_poly.pdbx_seq_one_letter_code
_entity_poly.pdbx_strand_id
1 'polypeptide(L)'
;MPRRNGPPARPSRPGPYRNTAAREALEALVADATAEGVERLLTACLEGSLVADVTGSQPGGVPHVRVVATTTGEQVLPLFTSTDELRAAVPRQQHPRVQMLVLPGREAFALIRTADFVAVQLDAGSIAQVVARSFIEQSLDAAAP
;
A
#
# COMPACT_ATOMS: atom_id res chain seq x y z
N MET A 1 32.89 -28.93 -4.81
CA MET A 1 31.59 -29.22 -4.88
C MET A 1 30.79 -28.08 -5.34
N PRO A 2 30.03 -28.30 -6.21
CA PRO A 2 29.28 -27.23 -6.72
C PRO A 2 28.24 -26.91 -5.72
N ARG A 3 28.13 -25.71 -5.53
CA ARG A 3 27.15 -25.28 -4.82
C ARG A 3 25.95 -25.57 -5.46
N ARG A 4 25.15 -26.17 -4.97
CA ARG A 4 24.04 -26.36 -5.56
C ARG A 4 23.29 -25.23 -5.55
N ASN A 5 22.78 -24.94 -6.51
CA ASN A 5 21.86 -23.95 -6.58
C ASN A 5 20.67 -24.48 -5.93
N GLY A 6 20.10 -23.81 -5.07
CA GLY A 6 18.85 -24.19 -4.51
C GLY A 6 17.80 -24.30 -5.56
N PRO A 7 16.60 -24.72 -5.21
CA PRO A 7 15.50 -24.68 -6.15
C PRO A 7 15.28 -23.25 -6.58
N PRO A 8 14.77 -23.03 -7.75
CA PRO A 8 14.48 -21.68 -8.18
C PRO A 8 13.61 -21.03 -7.15
N ALA A 9 13.87 -19.80 -6.94
CA ALA A 9 13.12 -19.06 -5.99
C ALA A 9 11.67 -19.16 -6.31
N ARG A 10 10.89 -19.73 -5.41
CA ARG A 10 9.48 -19.70 -5.59
C ARG A 10 9.04 -18.29 -5.35
N PRO A 11 7.92 -17.87 -5.92
CA PRO A 11 7.38 -16.59 -5.62
C PRO A 11 7.16 -16.60 -4.13
N SER A 12 8.05 -16.02 -3.43
CA SER A 12 7.96 -16.03 -2.01
C SER A 12 7.02 -14.95 -1.57
N ARG A 13 6.42 -15.19 -0.45
CA ARG A 13 5.76 -14.12 0.23
C ARG A 13 6.81 -13.08 0.49
N PRO A 14 6.49 -11.81 0.36
CA PRO A 14 7.41 -10.80 0.79
C PRO A 14 7.70 -11.02 2.26
N GLY A 15 8.95 -10.92 2.63
CA GLY A 15 9.32 -10.94 4.02
C GLY A 15 8.66 -9.77 4.76
N PRO A 16 8.80 -9.72 6.07
CA PRO A 16 8.25 -8.59 6.82
C PRO A 16 8.81 -7.30 6.27
N TYR A 17 7.92 -6.36 5.98
CA TYR A 17 8.31 -5.06 5.46
C TYR A 17 7.63 -3.96 6.27
N ARG A 18 8.35 -2.88 6.48
CA ARG A 18 7.81 -1.71 7.17
C ARG A 18 8.42 -0.45 6.58
N ASN A 19 7.57 0.48 6.16
CA ASN A 19 8.00 1.82 5.81
C ASN A 19 7.87 2.70 7.05
N THR A 20 8.93 2.72 7.85
CA THR A 20 8.92 3.44 9.12
C THR A 20 8.70 4.92 8.94
N ALA A 21 9.34 5.52 7.93
CA ALA A 21 9.20 6.96 7.69
C ALA A 21 7.76 7.33 7.35
N ALA A 22 7.10 6.53 6.50
CA ALA A 22 5.71 6.78 6.16
C ALA A 22 4.80 6.62 7.39
N ARG A 23 5.04 5.59 8.20
CA ARG A 23 4.25 5.38 9.40
C ARG A 23 4.41 6.52 10.40
N GLU A 24 5.62 7.01 10.60
CA GLU A 24 5.87 8.14 11.50
C GLU A 24 5.20 9.41 10.98
N ALA A 25 5.28 9.66 9.68
CA ALA A 25 4.62 10.81 9.07
C ALA A 25 3.10 10.71 9.20
N LEU A 26 2.56 9.49 9.08
CA LEU A 26 1.14 9.24 9.22
C LEU A 26 0.67 9.51 10.67
N GLU A 27 1.43 9.05 11.63
CA GLU A 27 1.12 9.29 13.05
C GLU A 27 1.20 10.78 13.38
N ALA A 28 2.18 11.47 12.82
CA ALA A 28 2.32 12.91 13.03
C ALA A 28 1.14 13.67 12.42
N LEU A 29 0.67 13.24 11.26
CA LEU A 29 -0.47 13.87 10.60
C LEU A 29 -1.76 13.70 11.41
N VAL A 30 -1.94 12.54 12.01
CA VAL A 30 -3.10 12.29 12.86
C VAL A 30 -3.04 13.17 14.11
N ALA A 31 -1.85 13.35 14.66
CA ALA A 31 -1.70 14.20 15.85
C ALA A 31 -1.90 15.68 15.53
N ASP A 32 -1.51 16.12 14.34
CA ASP A 32 -1.60 17.52 13.95
C ASP A 32 -1.72 17.60 12.42
N ALA A 33 -2.94 17.74 11.94
CA ALA A 33 -3.23 17.72 10.50
C ALA A 33 -2.83 19.06 9.87
N THR A 34 -1.74 19.04 9.12
CA THR A 34 -1.24 20.21 8.41
C THR A 34 -0.96 19.88 6.94
N ALA A 35 -0.92 20.89 6.09
CA ALA A 35 -0.53 20.71 4.70
C ALA A 35 0.89 20.17 4.59
N GLU A 36 1.81 20.66 5.42
CA GLU A 36 3.17 20.15 5.46
C GLU A 36 3.22 18.70 5.88
N GLY A 37 2.35 18.29 6.80
CA GLY A 37 2.25 16.90 7.24
C GLY A 37 1.81 15.99 6.11
N VAL A 38 0.87 16.43 5.28
CA VAL A 38 0.43 15.66 4.11
C VAL A 38 1.59 15.52 3.13
N GLU A 39 2.30 16.60 2.83
CA GLU A 39 3.45 16.54 1.92
C GLU A 39 4.53 15.60 2.43
N ARG A 40 4.81 15.66 3.74
CA ARG A 40 5.82 14.78 4.34
C ARG A 40 5.41 13.32 4.23
N LEU A 41 4.13 13.02 4.47
CA LEU A 41 3.61 11.67 4.33
C LEU A 41 3.76 11.16 2.89
N LEU A 42 3.33 11.97 1.91
CA LEU A 42 3.41 11.57 0.51
C LEU A 42 4.85 11.35 0.08
N THR A 43 5.77 12.22 0.50
CA THR A 43 7.20 12.06 0.20
C THR A 43 7.74 10.76 0.79
N ALA A 44 7.42 10.46 2.04
CA ALA A 44 7.88 9.24 2.69
C ALA A 44 7.34 7.99 1.99
N CYS A 45 6.09 8.04 1.52
CA CYS A 45 5.52 6.95 0.76
C CYS A 45 6.24 6.77 -0.57
N LEU A 46 6.50 7.86 -1.28
CA LEU A 46 7.14 7.80 -2.60
C LEU A 46 8.62 7.37 -2.52
N GLU A 47 9.31 7.74 -1.47
CA GLU A 47 10.72 7.38 -1.30
C GLU A 47 10.93 5.96 -0.81
N GLY A 48 9.91 5.35 -0.24
CA GLY A 48 9.96 3.98 0.23
C GLY A 48 9.07 3.08 -0.58
N SER A 49 8.54 2.06 0.08
CA SER A 49 7.59 1.13 -0.53
C SER A 49 6.33 1.08 0.30
N LEU A 50 5.27 0.56 -0.30
CA LEU A 50 4.00 0.34 0.38
C LEU A 50 3.52 -1.08 0.07
N VAL A 51 2.62 -1.57 0.89
CA VAL A 51 2.09 -2.92 0.76
C VAL A 51 0.67 -2.83 0.19
N ALA A 52 0.40 -3.60 -0.84
CA ALA A 52 -0.92 -3.70 -1.44
C ALA A 52 -1.50 -5.09 -1.18
N ASP A 53 -2.79 -5.15 -0.95
CA ASP A 53 -3.51 -6.41 -0.81
C ASP A 53 -3.95 -6.86 -2.20
N VAL A 54 -3.37 -7.96 -2.67
CA VAL A 54 -3.68 -8.52 -3.97
C VAL A 54 -4.31 -9.90 -3.85
N THR A 55 -4.99 -10.13 -2.73
CA THR A 55 -5.66 -11.40 -2.46
C THR A 55 -6.64 -11.76 -3.57
N GLY A 56 -6.58 -12.99 -4.03
CA GLY A 56 -7.41 -13.44 -5.13
C GLY A 56 -6.77 -13.34 -6.49
N SER A 57 -5.54 -12.83 -6.55
CA SER A 57 -4.82 -12.74 -7.83
C SER A 57 -4.40 -14.11 -8.32
N GLN A 58 -4.43 -14.29 -9.62
CA GLN A 58 -3.98 -15.54 -10.24
C GLN A 58 -2.47 -15.55 -10.37
N PRO A 59 -1.82 -16.69 -10.11
CA PRO A 59 -0.38 -16.80 -10.30
C PRO A 59 0.00 -16.46 -11.74
N GLY A 60 0.99 -15.59 -11.89
CA GLY A 60 1.47 -15.21 -13.21
C GLY A 60 0.58 -14.23 -13.96
N GLY A 61 -0.56 -13.84 -13.39
CA GLY A 61 -1.43 -12.86 -14.00
C GLY A 61 -1.18 -11.46 -13.48
N VAL A 62 -1.98 -10.53 -13.96
CA VAL A 62 -1.94 -9.15 -13.45
C VAL A 62 -2.53 -9.14 -12.05
N PRO A 63 -1.83 -8.56 -11.08
CA PRO A 63 -2.36 -8.51 -9.72
C PRO A 63 -3.68 -7.73 -9.66
N HIS A 64 -4.63 -8.27 -8.93
CA HIS A 64 -5.89 -7.61 -8.67
C HIS A 64 -5.83 -6.97 -7.29
N VAL A 65 -5.83 -5.66 -7.27
CA VAL A 65 -5.77 -4.92 -6.02
C VAL A 65 -7.15 -4.92 -5.38
N ARG A 66 -7.18 -5.20 -4.08
CA ARG A 66 -8.41 -5.18 -3.32
C ARG A 66 -8.94 -3.75 -3.24
N VAL A 67 -10.25 -3.61 -3.39
CA VAL A 67 -10.91 -2.33 -3.36
C VAL A 67 -11.86 -2.30 -2.16
N VAL A 68 -11.93 -1.16 -1.50
CA VAL A 68 -12.87 -0.95 -0.42
C VAL A 68 -13.89 0.09 -0.88
N ALA A 69 -15.17 -0.23 -0.70
CA ALA A 69 -16.23 0.72 -1.05
C ALA A 69 -16.64 1.51 0.19
N THR A 70 -16.88 2.80 0.02
CA THR A 70 -17.44 3.63 1.08
C THR A 70 -18.94 3.38 1.18
N THR A 71 -19.58 3.96 2.19
CA THR A 71 -21.03 3.83 2.37
C THR A 71 -21.82 4.44 1.23
N THR A 72 -21.19 5.37 0.48
CA THR A 72 -21.84 6.00 -0.68
C THR A 72 -21.51 5.29 -1.99
N GLY A 73 -20.78 4.17 -1.92
CA GLY A 73 -20.42 3.38 -3.11
C GLY A 73 -19.15 3.82 -3.82
N GLU A 74 -18.45 4.80 -3.30
CA GLU A 74 -17.18 5.22 -3.89
C GLU A 74 -16.09 4.22 -3.60
N GLN A 75 -15.13 4.08 -4.51
CA GLN A 75 -14.04 3.14 -4.36
C GLN A 75 -12.80 3.81 -3.77
N VAL A 76 -12.19 3.14 -2.82
CA VAL A 76 -10.97 3.60 -2.16
C VAL A 76 -9.91 2.52 -2.31
N LEU A 77 -8.69 2.92 -2.60
CA LEU A 77 -7.54 2.02 -2.73
C LEU A 77 -6.87 1.86 -1.37
N PRO A 78 -6.92 0.68 -0.75
CA PRO A 78 -6.22 0.48 0.52
C PRO A 78 -4.75 0.19 0.26
N LEU A 79 -3.88 0.89 0.96
CA LEU A 79 -2.44 0.65 0.96
C LEU A 79 -1.96 0.63 2.41
N PHE A 80 -0.85 -0.03 2.66
CA PHE A 80 -0.37 -0.23 4.03
C PHE A 80 1.10 0.12 4.14
N THR A 81 1.49 0.69 5.28
CA THR A 81 2.88 1.03 5.53
C THR A 81 3.71 -0.19 5.91
N SER A 82 3.06 -1.28 6.26
CA SER A 82 3.78 -2.51 6.61
C SER A 82 2.93 -3.74 6.34
N THR A 83 3.59 -4.88 6.25
CA THR A 83 2.89 -6.17 6.12
C THR A 83 2.04 -6.46 7.34
N ASP A 84 2.48 -6.03 8.52
CA ASP A 84 1.70 -6.21 9.74
C ASP A 84 0.41 -5.40 9.73
N GLU A 85 0.45 -4.19 9.17
CA GLU A 85 -0.75 -3.36 9.06
C GLU A 85 -1.78 -4.00 8.13
N LEU A 86 -1.33 -4.62 7.06
CA LEU A 86 -2.25 -5.33 6.17
C LEU A 86 -2.91 -6.48 6.93
N ARG A 87 -2.12 -7.29 7.64
CA ARG A 87 -2.68 -8.39 8.40
C ARG A 87 -3.66 -7.93 9.47
N ALA A 88 -3.38 -6.80 10.10
CA ALA A 88 -4.28 -6.25 11.11
C ALA A 88 -5.63 -5.84 10.54
N ALA A 89 -5.67 -5.50 9.25
CA ALA A 89 -6.89 -5.09 8.57
C ALA A 89 -7.74 -6.26 8.08
N VAL A 90 -7.20 -7.48 8.14
CA VAL A 90 -7.86 -8.67 7.60
C VAL A 90 -8.25 -9.61 8.75
N PRO A 91 -9.47 -10.15 8.76
CA PRO A 91 -9.85 -11.11 9.79
C PRO A 91 -8.86 -12.26 9.89
N ARG A 92 -8.56 -12.68 11.10
CA ARG A 92 -7.52 -13.67 11.37
C ARG A 92 -7.72 -14.96 10.57
N GLN A 93 -8.95 -15.42 10.44
CA GLN A 93 -9.23 -16.65 9.72
C GLN A 93 -8.94 -16.54 8.23
N GLN A 94 -8.79 -15.35 7.71
CA GLN A 94 -8.45 -15.14 6.30
C GLN A 94 -6.96 -14.99 6.06
N HIS A 95 -6.15 -14.88 7.12
CA HIS A 95 -4.70 -14.66 6.99
C HIS A 95 -4.00 -15.67 6.07
N PRO A 96 -4.34 -16.97 6.10
CA PRO A 96 -3.68 -17.92 5.20
C PRO A 96 -3.92 -17.66 3.72
N ARG A 97 -4.95 -16.90 3.38
CA ARG A 97 -5.29 -16.60 1.99
C ARG A 97 -4.78 -15.25 1.53
N VAL A 98 -4.23 -14.46 2.44
CA VAL A 98 -3.79 -13.12 2.11
C VAL A 98 -2.62 -13.18 1.14
N GLN A 99 -2.73 -12.45 0.06
CA GLN A 99 -1.64 -12.25 -0.88
C GLN A 99 -1.30 -10.77 -0.83
N MET A 100 -0.04 -10.48 -0.64
CA MET A 100 0.39 -9.09 -0.55
C MET A 100 1.55 -8.84 -1.48
N LEU A 101 1.68 -7.61 -1.90
CA LEU A 101 2.72 -7.19 -2.81
C LEU A 101 3.36 -5.94 -2.24
N VAL A 102 4.69 -5.96 -2.09
CA VAL A 102 5.43 -4.78 -1.66
C VAL A 102 5.89 -4.07 -2.92
N LEU A 103 5.43 -2.84 -3.09
CA LEU A 103 5.71 -2.06 -4.30
C LEU A 103 6.45 -0.78 -3.95
N PRO A 104 7.37 -0.33 -4.80
CA PRO A 104 7.86 1.04 -4.65
C PRO A 104 6.70 2.00 -4.53
N GLY A 105 6.82 3.00 -3.69
CA GLY A 105 5.71 3.90 -3.39
C GLY A 105 5.09 4.53 -4.63
N ARG A 106 5.92 4.87 -5.61
CA ARG A 106 5.43 5.43 -6.86
C ARG A 106 4.51 4.45 -7.61
N GLU A 107 4.91 3.18 -7.67
CA GLU A 107 4.09 2.17 -8.33
C GLU A 107 2.81 1.90 -7.55
N ALA A 108 2.90 1.88 -6.22
CA ALA A 108 1.72 1.70 -5.38
C ALA A 108 0.72 2.83 -5.60
N PHE A 109 1.18 4.08 -5.59
CA PHE A 109 0.30 5.22 -5.83
C PHE A 109 -0.26 5.21 -7.25
N ALA A 110 0.52 4.75 -8.23
CA ALA A 110 0.05 4.71 -9.62
C ALA A 110 -1.14 3.77 -9.80
N LEU A 111 -1.37 2.85 -8.87
CA LEU A 111 -2.54 1.99 -8.91
C LEU A 111 -3.85 2.78 -8.87
N ILE A 112 -3.82 4.01 -8.33
CA ILE A 112 -5.02 4.85 -8.28
C ILE A 112 -5.54 5.17 -9.68
N ARG A 113 -4.67 5.08 -10.70
CA ARG A 113 -5.03 5.36 -12.09
C ARG A 113 -5.60 4.13 -12.81
N THR A 114 -5.67 2.99 -12.14
CA THR A 114 -6.16 1.76 -12.75
C THR A 114 -7.68 1.61 -12.66
N ALA A 115 -8.34 2.43 -11.86
CA ALA A 115 -9.79 2.42 -11.70
C ALA A 115 -10.25 3.79 -11.19
N ASP A 116 -11.55 3.90 -10.92
CA ASP A 116 -12.15 5.18 -10.48
C ASP A 116 -12.06 5.34 -8.97
N PHE A 117 -10.86 5.22 -8.44
CA PHE A 117 -10.64 5.45 -7.02
C PHE A 117 -10.77 6.92 -6.69
N VAL A 118 -11.44 7.25 -5.60
CA VAL A 118 -11.56 8.64 -5.14
C VAL A 118 -10.46 8.99 -4.15
N ALA A 119 -9.79 8.01 -3.58
CA ALA A 119 -8.78 8.24 -2.56
C ALA A 119 -7.95 6.99 -2.32
N VAL A 120 -6.83 7.18 -1.61
CA VAL A 120 -6.05 6.09 -1.01
C VAL A 120 -6.38 6.10 0.49
N GLN A 121 -6.55 4.92 1.07
CA GLN A 121 -6.67 4.79 2.52
C GLN A 121 -5.44 4.08 3.04
N LEU A 122 -4.71 4.73 3.94
CA LEU A 122 -3.49 4.18 4.51
C LEU A 122 -3.79 3.54 5.86
N ASP A 123 -3.27 2.33 6.05
CA ASP A 123 -3.35 1.58 7.31
C ASP A 123 -4.78 1.44 7.81
N ALA A 124 -5.63 0.86 6.96
CA ALA A 124 -7.07 0.74 7.20
C ALA A 124 -7.42 0.01 8.50
N GLY A 125 -6.55 -0.85 9.00
CA GLY A 125 -6.81 -1.61 10.22
C GLY A 125 -6.50 -0.84 11.50
N SER A 126 -5.94 0.35 11.41
CA SER A 126 -5.58 1.14 12.60
C SER A 126 -5.89 2.61 12.39
N ILE A 127 -5.00 3.36 11.76
CA ILE A 127 -5.18 4.81 11.58
C ILE A 127 -6.25 5.12 10.53
N ALA A 128 -6.29 4.34 9.46
CA ALA A 128 -7.30 4.47 8.41
C ALA A 128 -7.35 5.88 7.78
N GLN A 129 -6.18 6.47 7.55
CA GLN A 129 -6.11 7.82 7.00
C GLN A 129 -6.44 7.83 5.51
N VAL A 130 -7.40 8.65 5.13
CA VAL A 130 -7.80 8.81 3.73
C VAL A 130 -7.08 10.01 3.15
N VAL A 131 -6.50 9.83 1.96
CA VAL A 131 -5.86 10.90 1.20
C VAL A 131 -6.53 10.97 -0.17
N ALA A 132 -7.08 12.12 -0.50
CA ALA A 132 -7.82 12.30 -1.74
C ALA A 132 -6.96 12.04 -2.97
N ARG A 133 -7.59 11.52 -4.01
CA ARG A 133 -6.92 11.21 -5.27
C ARG A 133 -6.12 12.37 -5.83
N SER A 134 -6.64 13.59 -5.71
CA SER A 134 -5.94 14.76 -6.25
C SER A 134 -4.54 14.95 -5.64
N PHE A 135 -4.40 14.71 -4.33
CA PHE A 135 -3.09 14.81 -3.68
C PHE A 135 -2.14 13.72 -4.18
N ILE A 136 -2.66 12.51 -4.37
CA ILE A 136 -1.86 11.39 -4.87
C ILE A 136 -1.38 11.68 -6.29
N GLU A 137 -2.28 12.15 -7.16
CA GLU A 137 -1.91 12.45 -8.53
C GLU A 137 -0.92 13.61 -8.62
N GLN A 138 -1.11 14.65 -7.81
CA GLN A 138 -0.15 15.74 -7.76
C GLN A 138 1.23 15.26 -7.34
N SER A 139 1.29 14.38 -6.35
CA SER A 139 2.57 13.89 -5.88
C SER A 139 3.25 12.99 -6.93
N LEU A 140 2.48 12.22 -7.68
CA LEU A 140 3.02 11.43 -8.78
C LEU A 140 3.58 12.31 -9.88
N ASP A 141 2.87 13.37 -10.23
CA ASP A 141 3.29 14.28 -11.30
C ASP A 141 4.53 15.08 -10.87
N ALA A 142 4.58 15.51 -9.62
CA ALA A 142 5.74 16.24 -9.10
C ALA A 142 6.98 15.36 -9.01
N ALA A 143 6.81 14.07 -8.78
CA ALA A 143 7.92 13.12 -8.69
C ALA A 143 8.35 12.58 -10.05
N ALA A 144 7.63 12.90 -11.12
CA ALA A 144 7.97 12.42 -12.44
C ALA A 144 9.29 13.05 -12.92
N PRO A 145 10.16 12.27 -13.55
CA PRO A 145 11.41 12.82 -14.08
C PRO A 145 11.17 13.80 -15.21
#